data_adf601154efc4be76d4afc85fdf5e1f0
#
_entry.id   adf601154efc4be76d4afc85fdf5e1f0
#
_cell.length_a   1.000
_cell.length_b   1.000
_cell.length_c   1.000
_cell.angle_alpha   90.00
_cell.angle_beta   90.00
_cell.angle_gamma   90.00
#
_symmetry.space_group_name_H-M   'P 1'
#
loop_
_entity.id
_entity.type
_entity.pdbx_description
1 polymer ?
#
loop_
_entity_poly.entity_id
_entity_poly.type
_entity_poly.pdbx_seq_one_letter_code
_entity_poly.pdbx_strand_id
1 'polypeptide(L)'
;MAERYCAENLVFRAGQRTLINDVSLTLSQGELVALIGPNGAGKSTLLRLLTGYLKPAGGRCSLAGTPLAAWKPERLSRYRAVMRQSTQIGFDWPVEAVVGMGRAPWTRTPEASVIEEVMAITGCLPLAGRQFAALSGGEQQRVQLARALAQLWCDGAPRGWLFLDEPTSALDLYHQQHLLRLLKSLTSRGHLHVCAVLHDLNLAALWADRILLLHSGRIVSQGAQVTLVPDNALARRSGAASRVRRTPV
;
A
#
# COMPACT_ATOMS: atom_id res chain seq x y z
N MET A 1 18.43 -14.28 -6.32
CA MET A 1 17.07 -14.67 -6.74
C MET A 1 16.19 -13.46 -6.55
N ALA A 2 15.37 -13.10 -7.55
CA ALA A 2 14.42 -12.00 -7.40
C ALA A 2 13.44 -12.36 -6.28
N GLU A 3 13.37 -11.52 -5.24
CA GLU A 3 12.41 -11.70 -4.15
C GLU A 3 11.00 -11.48 -4.70
N ARG A 4 10.18 -12.52 -4.71
CA ARG A 4 8.77 -12.45 -5.13
C ARG A 4 7.87 -12.53 -3.91
N TYR A 5 6.80 -11.76 -3.95
CA TYR A 5 5.71 -11.88 -2.99
C TYR A 5 4.56 -12.61 -3.68
N CYS A 6 4.22 -13.79 -3.19
CA CYS A 6 3.22 -14.64 -3.83
C CYS A 6 2.05 -14.91 -2.89
N ALA A 7 0.87 -14.93 -3.48
CA ALA A 7 -0.35 -15.44 -2.89
C ALA A 7 -0.88 -16.57 -3.77
N GLU A 8 -1.22 -17.71 -3.17
CA GLU A 8 -1.66 -18.91 -3.87
C GLU A 8 -3.00 -19.38 -3.29
N ASN A 9 -4.04 -19.40 -4.13
CA ASN A 9 -5.38 -19.90 -3.85
C ASN A 9 -5.98 -19.39 -2.53
N LEU A 10 -5.83 -18.09 -2.27
CA LEU A 10 -6.30 -17.50 -1.02
C LEU A 10 -7.81 -17.57 -0.90
N VAL A 11 -8.25 -18.10 0.23
CA VAL A 11 -9.66 -18.11 0.64
C VAL A 11 -9.76 -17.50 2.04
N PHE A 12 -10.72 -16.59 2.23
CA PHE A 12 -11.03 -16.04 3.54
C PHE A 12 -12.53 -15.93 3.76
N ARG A 13 -12.97 -16.34 4.93
CA ARG A 13 -14.37 -16.31 5.36
C ARG A 13 -14.51 -15.50 6.64
N ALA A 14 -15.56 -14.70 6.70
CA ALA A 14 -16.00 -14.02 7.91
C ALA A 14 -17.40 -14.58 8.27
N GLY A 15 -17.44 -15.48 9.23
CA GLY A 15 -18.63 -16.29 9.51
C GLY A 15 -19.03 -17.12 8.27
N GLN A 16 -20.27 -16.99 7.85
CA GLN A 16 -20.79 -17.68 6.65
C GLN A 16 -20.43 -17.01 5.33
N ARG A 17 -19.91 -15.79 5.36
CA ARG A 17 -19.62 -15.02 4.13
C ARG A 17 -18.19 -15.23 3.66
N THR A 18 -18.01 -15.69 2.42
CA THR A 18 -16.72 -15.73 1.76
C THR A 18 -16.37 -14.32 1.24
N LEU A 19 -15.32 -13.72 1.78
CA LEU A 19 -14.85 -12.38 1.40
C LEU A 19 -13.74 -12.42 0.36
N ILE A 20 -12.90 -13.46 0.38
CA ILE A 20 -11.86 -13.73 -0.63
C ILE A 20 -12.05 -15.17 -1.08
N ASN A 21 -12.06 -15.38 -2.37
CA ASN A 21 -12.42 -16.64 -2.99
C ASN A 21 -11.45 -16.98 -4.13
N ASP A 22 -10.51 -17.88 -3.84
CA ASP A 22 -9.53 -18.40 -4.79
C ASP A 22 -8.71 -17.30 -5.49
N VAL A 23 -8.06 -16.46 -4.70
CA VAL A 23 -7.19 -15.39 -5.22
C VAL A 23 -5.76 -15.86 -5.27
N SER A 24 -5.18 -15.85 -6.47
CA SER A 24 -3.75 -16.08 -6.70
C SER A 24 -3.16 -14.86 -7.40
N LEU A 25 -2.01 -14.37 -6.90
CA LEU A 25 -1.26 -13.27 -7.50
C LEU A 25 0.21 -13.33 -7.12
N THR A 26 1.03 -12.73 -7.95
CA THR A 26 2.45 -12.51 -7.66
C THR A 26 2.73 -11.01 -7.78
N LEU A 27 3.41 -10.45 -6.80
CA LEU A 27 3.94 -9.09 -6.85
C LEU A 27 5.42 -9.17 -7.20
N SER A 28 5.86 -8.34 -8.15
CA SER A 28 7.23 -8.31 -8.65
C SER A 28 8.01 -7.14 -8.05
N GLN A 29 9.33 -7.22 -8.15
CA GLN A 29 10.21 -6.16 -7.65
C GLN A 29 10.09 -4.89 -8.49
N GLY A 30 10.20 -3.72 -7.83
CA GLY A 30 10.20 -2.42 -8.48
C GLY A 30 8.84 -1.99 -9.05
N GLU A 31 7.75 -2.70 -8.75
CA GLU A 31 6.41 -2.35 -9.21
C GLU A 31 5.64 -1.50 -8.22
N LEU A 32 4.88 -0.55 -8.74
CA LEU A 32 3.72 0.03 -8.07
C LEU A 32 2.45 -0.67 -8.59
N VAL A 33 1.87 -1.52 -7.76
CA VAL A 33 0.65 -2.27 -8.07
C VAL A 33 -0.55 -1.59 -7.42
N ALA A 34 -1.56 -1.25 -8.20
CA ALA A 34 -2.84 -0.74 -7.70
C ALA A 34 -3.87 -1.88 -7.57
N LEU A 35 -4.44 -2.03 -6.40
CA LEU A 35 -5.59 -2.89 -6.15
C LEU A 35 -6.86 -2.04 -6.16
N ILE A 36 -7.69 -2.22 -7.17
CA ILE A 36 -8.93 -1.47 -7.37
C ILE A 36 -10.15 -2.39 -7.32
N GLY A 37 -11.33 -1.80 -7.20
CA GLY A 37 -12.60 -2.52 -7.20
C GLY A 37 -13.67 -1.77 -6.39
N PRO A 38 -14.94 -2.17 -6.51
CA PRO A 38 -16.03 -1.52 -5.78
C PRO A 38 -15.89 -1.67 -4.26
N ASN A 39 -16.65 -0.84 -3.52
CA ASN A 39 -16.73 -0.98 -2.08
C ASN A 39 -17.29 -2.36 -1.71
N GLY A 40 -16.72 -2.99 -0.70
CA GLY A 40 -17.10 -4.35 -0.30
C GLY A 40 -16.54 -5.47 -1.18
N ALA A 41 -15.73 -5.18 -2.21
CA ALA A 41 -15.10 -6.21 -3.05
C ALA A 41 -14.10 -7.10 -2.31
N GLY A 42 -13.62 -6.68 -1.13
CA GLY A 42 -12.64 -7.42 -0.33
C GLY A 42 -11.22 -6.86 -0.40
N LYS A 43 -11.00 -5.66 -0.94
CA LYS A 43 -9.66 -5.04 -1.12
C LYS A 43 -8.83 -4.99 0.15
N SER A 44 -9.35 -4.37 1.22
CA SER A 44 -8.63 -4.29 2.51
C SER A 44 -8.47 -5.67 3.16
N THR A 45 -9.42 -6.59 2.94
CA THR A 45 -9.30 -7.99 3.40
C THR A 45 -8.16 -8.69 2.68
N LEU A 46 -8.08 -8.56 1.35
CA LEU A 46 -6.98 -9.13 0.57
C LEU A 46 -5.63 -8.53 1.01
N LEU A 47 -5.56 -7.20 1.19
CA LEU A 47 -4.35 -6.55 1.67
C LEU A 47 -3.92 -7.10 3.04
N ARG A 48 -4.86 -7.32 3.97
CA ARG A 48 -4.58 -7.90 5.28
C ARG A 48 -4.12 -9.35 5.22
N LEU A 49 -4.60 -10.12 4.26
CA LEU A 49 -4.12 -11.48 4.00
C LEU A 49 -2.70 -11.46 3.43
N LEU A 50 -2.46 -10.62 2.42
CA LEU A 50 -1.13 -10.42 1.85
C LEU A 50 -0.12 -10.01 2.90
N THR A 51 -0.50 -9.18 3.84
CA THR A 51 0.40 -8.74 4.92
C THR A 51 0.52 -9.73 6.08
N GLY A 52 -0.21 -10.84 6.07
CA GLY A 52 -0.22 -11.82 7.16
C GLY A 52 -0.91 -11.32 8.43
N TYR A 53 -1.63 -10.19 8.37
CA TYR A 53 -2.45 -9.70 9.49
C TYR A 53 -3.70 -10.59 9.70
N LEU A 54 -4.27 -11.11 8.61
CA LEU A 54 -5.32 -12.12 8.65
C LEU A 54 -4.75 -13.46 8.19
N LYS A 55 -5.20 -14.52 8.83
CA LYS A 55 -4.86 -15.89 8.47
C LYS A 55 -5.86 -16.39 7.43
N PRO A 56 -5.43 -16.86 6.27
CA PRO A 56 -6.36 -17.40 5.28
C PRO A 56 -6.99 -18.71 5.77
N ALA A 57 -8.23 -18.98 5.34
CA ALA A 57 -8.90 -20.26 5.56
C ALA A 57 -8.40 -21.33 4.57
N GLY A 58 -7.87 -20.93 3.43
CA GLY A 58 -7.23 -21.77 2.42
C GLY A 58 -6.19 -20.98 1.66
N GLY A 59 -5.23 -21.68 1.05
CA GLY A 59 -4.12 -21.07 0.37
C GLY A 59 -3.04 -20.54 1.31
N ARG A 60 -2.08 -19.79 0.73
CA ARG A 60 -0.95 -19.22 1.50
C ARG A 60 -0.39 -17.97 0.84
N CYS A 61 0.28 -17.15 1.65
CA CYS A 61 1.17 -16.09 1.17
C CYS A 61 2.61 -16.45 1.50
N SER A 62 3.53 -16.13 0.58
CA SER A 62 4.97 -16.35 0.74
C SER A 62 5.78 -15.14 0.28
N LEU A 63 6.91 -14.92 0.93
CA LEU A 63 7.92 -13.94 0.56
C LEU A 63 9.24 -14.68 0.31
N ALA A 64 9.84 -14.48 -0.86
CA ALA A 64 11.07 -15.17 -1.29
C ALA A 64 10.98 -16.71 -1.14
N GLY A 65 9.83 -17.28 -1.48
CA GLY A 65 9.55 -18.72 -1.37
C GLY A 65 9.24 -19.23 0.03
N THR A 66 9.41 -18.40 1.07
CA THR A 66 9.12 -18.79 2.47
C THR A 66 7.70 -18.35 2.84
N PRO A 67 6.83 -19.25 3.32
CA PRO A 67 5.49 -18.88 3.81
C PRO A 67 5.56 -17.81 4.89
N LEU A 68 4.64 -16.83 4.87
CA LEU A 68 4.64 -15.74 5.85
C LEU A 68 4.53 -16.26 7.30
N ALA A 69 3.79 -17.34 7.50
CA ALA A 69 3.62 -17.96 8.81
C ALA A 69 4.92 -18.54 9.39
N ALA A 70 5.93 -18.78 8.56
CA ALA A 70 7.24 -19.29 8.98
C ALA A 70 8.25 -18.18 9.32
N TRP A 71 7.91 -16.92 9.00
CA TRP A 71 8.76 -15.78 9.34
C TRP A 71 8.61 -15.39 10.80
N LYS A 72 9.74 -15.09 11.45
CA LYS A 72 9.71 -14.39 12.75
C LYS A 72 9.19 -12.96 12.52
N PRO A 73 8.22 -12.47 13.33
CA PRO A 73 7.62 -11.14 13.15
C PRO A 73 8.64 -10.00 13.05
N GLU A 74 9.67 -10.04 13.91
CA GLU A 74 10.73 -9.03 13.95
C GLU A 74 11.54 -9.00 12.64
N ARG A 75 11.79 -10.17 12.05
CA ARG A 75 12.51 -10.27 10.78
C ARG A 75 11.61 -9.82 9.62
N LEU A 76 10.36 -10.28 9.59
CA LEU A 76 9.40 -9.92 8.54
C LEU A 76 9.14 -8.42 8.50
N SER A 77 9.09 -7.75 9.65
CA SER A 77 8.87 -6.31 9.75
C SER A 77 9.99 -5.46 9.14
N ARG A 78 11.18 -6.00 8.90
CA ARG A 78 12.26 -5.33 8.16
C ARG A 78 12.08 -5.40 6.64
N TYR A 79 11.26 -6.32 6.14
CA TYR A 79 11.02 -6.52 4.72
C TYR A 79 9.64 -6.05 4.26
N ARG A 80 8.71 -5.80 5.21
CA ARG A 80 7.33 -5.48 4.90
C ARG A 80 6.79 -4.43 5.88
N ALA A 81 6.35 -3.30 5.36
CA ALA A 81 5.62 -2.27 6.08
C ALA A 81 4.17 -2.17 5.59
N VAL A 82 3.29 -1.73 6.49
CA VAL A 82 1.86 -1.57 6.20
C VAL A 82 1.39 -0.21 6.70
N MET A 83 0.79 0.58 5.81
CA MET A 83 0.04 1.76 6.17
C MET A 83 -1.46 1.42 6.09
N ARG A 84 -2.16 1.51 7.23
CA ARG A 84 -3.60 1.26 7.33
C ARG A 84 -4.38 2.53 7.05
N GLN A 85 -5.61 2.38 6.59
CA GLN A 85 -6.53 3.49 6.28
C GLN A 85 -6.74 4.44 7.46
N SER A 86 -6.87 3.90 8.67
CA SER A 86 -6.94 4.70 9.90
C SER A 86 -6.00 4.13 10.95
N THR A 87 -5.17 4.98 11.52
CA THR A 87 -4.34 4.63 12.67
C THR A 87 -4.59 5.69 13.72
N GLN A 88 -5.39 5.35 14.72
CA GLN A 88 -5.50 6.18 15.91
C GLN A 88 -4.23 5.96 16.75
N ILE A 89 -3.50 7.04 16.99
CA ILE A 89 -2.40 7.07 17.94
C ILE A 89 -2.99 7.60 19.22
N GLY A 90 -3.13 6.72 20.22
CA GLY A 90 -3.86 7.00 21.46
C GLY A 90 -3.18 8.00 22.41
N PHE A 91 -2.02 8.57 22.02
CA PHE A 91 -1.25 9.51 22.83
C PHE A 91 -0.82 10.69 21.98
N ASP A 92 -0.51 11.78 22.67
CA ASP A 92 -0.06 13.03 22.05
C ASP A 92 1.46 12.96 21.83
N TRP A 93 1.84 12.51 20.62
CA TRP A 93 3.24 12.33 20.22
C TRP A 93 3.65 13.39 19.20
N PRO A 94 4.86 13.96 19.29
CA PRO A 94 5.40 14.81 18.24
C PRO A 94 5.63 13.99 16.96
N VAL A 95 5.54 14.67 15.81
CA VAL A 95 5.59 14.05 14.47
C VAL A 95 6.83 13.17 14.28
N GLU A 96 8.00 13.66 14.67
CA GLU A 96 9.26 12.93 14.55
C GLU A 96 9.29 11.65 15.40
N ALA A 97 8.62 11.65 16.55
CA ALA A 97 8.49 10.44 17.38
C ALA A 97 7.57 9.43 16.71
N VAL A 98 6.47 9.86 16.08
CA VAL A 98 5.59 8.99 15.31
C VAL A 98 6.34 8.35 14.12
N VAL A 99 7.13 9.12 13.38
CA VAL A 99 7.96 8.59 12.28
C VAL A 99 8.99 7.62 12.84
N GLY A 100 9.63 7.97 13.97
CA GLY A 100 10.61 7.14 14.66
C GLY A 100 10.09 5.77 15.12
N MET A 101 8.78 5.64 15.40
CA MET A 101 8.18 4.33 15.70
C MET A 101 8.39 3.32 14.55
N GLY A 102 8.54 3.78 13.31
CA GLY A 102 8.87 2.93 12.18
C GLY A 102 10.21 2.22 12.34
N ARG A 103 11.15 2.76 13.10
CA ARG A 103 12.48 2.19 13.31
C ARG A 103 12.52 1.04 14.32
N ALA A 104 11.43 0.78 15.04
CA ALA A 104 11.38 -0.26 16.07
C ALA A 104 11.94 -1.65 15.66
N PRO A 105 11.80 -2.14 14.39
CA PRO A 105 12.40 -3.40 13.97
C PRO A 105 13.94 -3.39 13.88
N TRP A 106 14.57 -2.21 13.84
CA TRP A 106 16.00 -2.07 13.58
C TRP A 106 16.79 -1.73 14.83
N THR A 107 16.27 -0.84 15.65
CA THR A 107 16.97 -0.32 16.83
C THR A 107 15.99 0.13 17.90
N ARG A 108 16.46 0.12 19.16
CA ARG A 108 15.68 0.67 20.27
C ARG A 108 15.67 2.20 20.29
N THR A 109 16.73 2.81 19.78
CA THR A 109 16.84 4.28 19.65
C THR A 109 16.76 4.64 18.18
N PRO A 110 15.70 5.32 17.71
CA PRO A 110 15.57 5.72 16.33
C PRO A 110 16.71 6.64 15.88
N GLU A 111 17.23 6.40 14.70
CA GLU A 111 18.30 7.21 14.09
C GLU A 111 17.71 8.54 13.60
N ALA A 112 18.15 9.65 14.17
CA ALA A 112 17.63 10.98 13.84
C ALA A 112 17.80 11.33 12.35
N SER A 113 18.92 10.96 11.75
CA SER A 113 19.20 11.17 10.33
C SER A 113 18.19 10.46 9.42
N VAL A 114 17.84 9.23 9.73
CA VAL A 114 16.82 8.47 8.97
C VAL A 114 15.44 9.11 9.09
N ILE A 115 15.08 9.58 10.28
CA ILE A 115 13.81 10.27 10.51
C ILE A 115 13.76 11.55 9.67
N GLU A 116 14.81 12.35 9.70
CA GLU A 116 14.90 13.60 8.94
C GLU A 116 14.84 13.36 7.44
N GLU A 117 15.62 12.40 6.90
CA GLU A 117 15.59 12.04 5.48
C GLU A 117 14.20 11.62 5.03
N VAL A 118 13.53 10.76 5.80
CA VAL A 118 12.19 10.26 5.46
C VAL A 118 11.15 11.38 5.56
N MET A 119 11.26 12.25 6.57
CA MET A 119 10.37 13.41 6.69
C MET A 119 10.59 14.40 5.53
N ALA A 120 11.82 14.55 5.06
CA ALA A 120 12.13 15.41 3.91
C ALA A 120 11.43 14.92 2.64
N ILE A 121 11.62 13.65 2.27
CA ILE A 121 11.04 13.10 1.03
C ILE A 121 9.52 13.02 1.05
N THR A 122 8.89 12.91 2.23
CA THR A 122 7.44 12.85 2.39
C THR A 122 6.80 14.23 2.60
N GLY A 123 7.60 15.30 2.61
CA GLY A 123 7.12 16.67 2.85
C GLY A 123 6.62 16.89 4.28
N CYS A 124 7.14 16.12 5.24
CA CYS A 124 6.77 16.22 6.66
C CYS A 124 7.72 17.10 7.50
N LEU A 125 8.88 17.52 6.97
CA LEU A 125 9.82 18.37 7.71
C LEU A 125 9.18 19.62 8.32
N PRO A 126 8.30 20.37 7.63
CA PRO A 126 7.64 21.54 8.21
C PRO A 126 6.69 21.22 9.38
N LEU A 127 6.40 19.93 9.59
CA LEU A 127 5.53 19.45 10.67
C LEU A 127 6.31 19.03 11.93
N ALA A 128 7.66 19.08 11.88
CA ALA A 128 8.50 18.72 13.03
C ALA A 128 8.14 19.53 14.27
N GLY A 129 8.15 18.89 15.43
CA GLY A 129 7.76 19.48 16.72
C GLY A 129 6.26 19.65 16.93
N ARG A 130 5.42 19.51 15.89
CA ARG A 130 3.95 19.56 16.05
C ARG A 130 3.43 18.24 16.62
N GLN A 131 2.36 18.32 17.38
CA GLN A 131 1.67 17.14 17.90
C GLN A 131 0.87 16.47 16.78
N PHE A 132 1.01 15.14 16.64
CA PHE A 132 0.34 14.37 15.59
C PHE A 132 -1.18 14.52 15.63
N ALA A 133 -1.78 14.57 16.82
CA ALA A 133 -3.22 14.73 16.99
C ALA A 133 -3.75 16.09 16.52
N ALA A 134 -2.90 17.13 16.47
CA ALA A 134 -3.25 18.47 16.02
C ALA A 134 -3.12 18.66 14.49
N LEU A 135 -2.68 17.63 13.76
CA LEU A 135 -2.52 17.68 12.32
C LEU A 135 -3.85 17.46 11.60
N SER A 136 -3.99 18.06 10.41
CA SER A 136 -5.07 17.72 9.48
C SER A 136 -4.99 16.26 9.03
N GLY A 137 -6.10 15.68 8.56
CA GLY A 137 -6.14 14.30 8.08
C GLY A 137 -5.08 14.01 7.00
N GLY A 138 -4.88 14.94 6.07
CA GLY A 138 -3.86 14.81 5.03
C GLY A 138 -2.43 14.88 5.57
N GLU A 139 -2.15 15.76 6.54
CA GLU A 139 -0.87 15.81 7.22
C GLU A 139 -0.60 14.51 8.00
N GLN A 140 -1.60 14.01 8.74
CA GLN A 140 -1.50 12.73 9.44
C GLN A 140 -1.20 11.58 8.49
N GLN A 141 -1.84 11.57 7.31
CA GLN A 141 -1.62 10.55 6.30
C GLN A 141 -0.20 10.56 5.76
N ARG A 142 0.38 11.75 5.49
CA ARG A 142 1.79 11.88 5.10
C ARG A 142 2.75 11.40 6.19
N VAL A 143 2.48 11.73 7.45
CA VAL A 143 3.29 11.25 8.59
C VAL A 143 3.20 9.73 8.74
N GLN A 144 2.04 9.12 8.51
CA GLN A 144 1.89 7.67 8.51
C GLN A 144 2.66 7.00 7.36
N LEU A 145 2.69 7.62 6.18
CA LEU A 145 3.55 7.17 5.08
C LEU A 145 5.03 7.27 5.47
N ALA A 146 5.44 8.40 6.05
CA ALA A 146 6.81 8.58 6.55
C ALA A 146 7.20 7.49 7.54
N ARG A 147 6.34 7.17 8.50
CA ARG A 147 6.56 6.07 9.46
C ARG A 147 6.73 4.72 8.76
N ALA A 148 5.90 4.42 7.77
CA ALA A 148 5.98 3.16 7.03
C ALA A 148 7.25 3.08 6.17
N LEU A 149 7.68 4.19 5.56
CA LEU A 149 8.94 4.27 4.83
C LEU A 149 10.16 4.18 5.76
N ALA A 150 10.12 4.83 6.93
CA ALA A 150 11.17 4.71 7.95
C ALA A 150 11.39 3.25 8.37
N GLN A 151 10.31 2.46 8.44
CA GLN A 151 10.40 1.02 8.75
C GLN A 151 11.22 0.25 7.70
N LEU A 152 11.14 0.64 6.44
CA LEU A 152 11.85 0.00 5.33
C LEU A 152 13.17 0.68 4.97
N TRP A 153 13.54 1.77 5.67
CA TRP A 153 14.72 2.56 5.34
C TRP A 153 16.00 1.82 5.69
N CYS A 154 16.85 1.61 4.70
CA CYS A 154 18.14 0.94 4.84
C CYS A 154 19.12 1.53 3.82
N ASP A 155 20.32 1.92 4.26
CA ASP A 155 21.38 2.47 3.41
C ASP A 155 20.90 3.63 2.51
N GLY A 156 20.22 4.62 3.09
CA GLY A 156 19.76 5.84 2.42
C GLY A 156 18.56 5.67 1.48
N ALA A 157 17.87 4.51 1.49
CA ALA A 157 16.70 4.27 0.66
C ALA A 157 15.73 3.27 1.29
N PRO A 158 14.42 3.34 0.98
CA PRO A 158 13.48 2.32 1.41
C PRO A 158 13.66 1.04 0.58
N ARG A 159 13.68 -0.13 1.25
CA ARG A 159 13.84 -1.45 0.63
C ARG A 159 12.80 -2.41 1.15
N GLY A 160 12.19 -3.19 0.25
CA GLY A 160 11.20 -4.21 0.60
C GLY A 160 9.78 -3.88 0.13
N TRP A 161 8.79 -4.36 0.84
CA TRP A 161 7.39 -4.39 0.44
C TRP A 161 6.55 -3.40 1.26
N LEU A 162 5.95 -2.42 0.59
CA LEU A 162 5.07 -1.42 1.20
C LEU A 162 3.63 -1.69 0.77
N PHE A 163 2.77 -1.96 1.73
CA PHE A 163 1.34 -2.16 1.54
C PHE A 163 0.57 -0.95 2.07
N LEU A 164 -0.26 -0.36 1.22
CA LEU A 164 -0.99 0.86 1.53
C LEU A 164 -2.49 0.64 1.38
N ASP A 165 -3.25 0.82 2.47
CA ASP A 165 -4.71 0.73 2.46
C ASP A 165 -5.30 2.13 2.34
N GLU A 166 -5.75 2.51 1.14
CA GLU A 166 -6.34 3.81 0.79
C GLU A 166 -5.47 5.03 1.16
N PRO A 167 -4.20 5.08 0.69
CA PRO A 167 -3.27 6.13 1.10
C PRO A 167 -3.62 7.53 0.59
N THR A 168 -4.66 7.66 -0.24
CA THR A 168 -5.08 8.91 -0.87
C THR A 168 -6.40 9.45 -0.34
N SER A 169 -7.10 8.72 0.56
CA SER A 169 -8.48 9.00 0.94
C SER A 169 -8.72 10.35 1.66
N ALA A 170 -7.72 10.85 2.40
CA ALA A 170 -7.79 12.13 3.13
C ALA A 170 -7.05 13.28 2.42
N LEU A 171 -6.60 13.07 1.19
CA LEU A 171 -5.81 14.03 0.42
C LEU A 171 -6.64 14.67 -0.69
N ASP A 172 -6.41 15.96 -0.95
CA ASP A 172 -6.86 16.60 -2.19
C ASP A 172 -6.09 16.07 -3.42
N LEU A 173 -6.56 16.40 -4.61
CA LEU A 173 -5.99 15.89 -5.86
C LEU A 173 -4.50 16.19 -6.02
N TYR A 174 -4.06 17.38 -5.61
CA TYR A 174 -2.65 17.77 -5.70
C TYR A 174 -1.77 16.87 -4.83
N HIS A 175 -2.16 16.67 -3.57
CA HIS A 175 -1.42 15.83 -2.64
C HIS A 175 -1.52 14.34 -2.99
N GLN A 176 -2.64 13.88 -3.56
CA GLN A 176 -2.77 12.51 -4.09
C GLN A 176 -1.74 12.24 -5.21
N GLN A 177 -1.67 13.14 -6.18
CA GLN A 177 -0.70 13.01 -7.28
C GLN A 177 0.75 13.08 -6.79
N HIS A 178 1.03 13.98 -5.84
CA HIS A 178 2.37 14.10 -5.27
C HIS A 178 2.80 12.82 -4.54
N LEU A 179 1.91 12.23 -3.74
CA LEU A 179 2.15 10.96 -3.05
C LEU A 179 2.42 9.82 -4.04
N LEU A 180 1.58 9.68 -5.06
CA LEU A 180 1.75 8.59 -6.05
C LEU A 180 3.01 8.78 -6.91
N ARG A 181 3.34 10.03 -7.26
CA ARG A 181 4.61 10.36 -7.93
C ARG A 181 5.81 9.98 -7.07
N LEU A 182 5.79 10.29 -5.77
CA LEU A 182 6.84 9.89 -4.83
C LEU A 182 6.99 8.36 -4.81
N LEU A 183 5.89 7.63 -4.62
CA LEU A 183 5.91 6.16 -4.61
C LEU A 183 6.47 5.60 -5.92
N LYS A 184 6.04 6.15 -7.05
CA LYS A 184 6.54 5.75 -8.37
C LYS A 184 8.04 6.01 -8.52
N SER A 185 8.54 7.16 -8.07
CA SER A 185 9.98 7.46 -8.11
C SER A 185 10.81 6.54 -7.22
N LEU A 186 10.25 6.13 -6.07
CA LEU A 186 10.93 5.20 -5.16
C LEU A 186 10.94 3.76 -5.70
N THR A 187 9.83 3.31 -6.32
CA THR A 187 9.78 1.97 -6.93
C THR A 187 10.68 1.85 -8.15
N SER A 188 10.80 2.91 -8.96
CA SER A 188 11.67 2.89 -10.16
C SER A 188 13.15 2.71 -9.86
N ARG A 189 13.58 2.95 -8.61
CA ARG A 189 14.94 2.61 -8.14
C ARG A 189 15.15 1.12 -7.88
N GLY A 190 14.09 0.30 -7.96
CA GLY A 190 14.15 -1.15 -7.97
C GLY A 190 14.19 -1.84 -6.60
N HIS A 191 14.25 -1.11 -5.49
CA HIS A 191 14.37 -1.69 -4.15
C HIS A 191 13.07 -1.65 -3.32
N LEU A 192 12.20 -0.69 -3.61
CA LEU A 192 10.87 -0.61 -3.01
C LEU A 192 9.84 -1.21 -3.96
N HIS A 193 8.90 -1.97 -3.39
CA HIS A 193 7.79 -2.59 -4.09
C HIS A 193 6.51 -2.17 -3.38
N VAL A 194 5.52 -1.68 -4.11
CA VAL A 194 4.32 -1.09 -3.52
C VAL A 194 3.07 -1.80 -4.01
N CYS A 195 2.20 -2.19 -3.07
CA CYS A 195 0.83 -2.60 -3.36
C CYS A 195 -0.13 -1.65 -2.65
N ALA A 196 -0.88 -0.85 -3.39
CA ALA A 196 -1.78 0.17 -2.86
C ALA A 196 -3.23 -0.09 -3.25
N VAL A 197 -4.13 -0.03 -2.28
CA VAL A 197 -5.57 0.04 -2.54
C VAL A 197 -5.90 1.46 -2.97
N LEU A 198 -6.42 1.63 -4.17
CA LEU A 198 -6.83 2.92 -4.72
C LEU A 198 -8.32 2.88 -5.09
N HIS A 199 -9.01 4.02 -4.92
CA HIS A 199 -10.41 4.16 -5.32
C HIS A 199 -10.55 4.82 -6.70
N ASP A 200 -9.64 5.72 -7.04
CA ASP A 200 -9.66 6.45 -8.30
C ASP A 200 -8.93 5.64 -9.39
N LEU A 201 -9.72 5.22 -10.39
CA LEU A 201 -9.22 4.47 -11.53
C LEU A 201 -8.25 5.31 -12.39
N ASN A 202 -8.47 6.63 -12.49
CA ASN A 202 -7.61 7.50 -13.28
C ASN A 202 -6.23 7.64 -12.62
N LEU A 203 -6.19 7.77 -11.29
CA LEU A 203 -4.93 7.78 -10.55
C LEU A 203 -4.21 6.44 -10.66
N ALA A 204 -4.93 5.32 -10.55
CA ALA A 204 -4.36 4.00 -10.75
C ALA A 204 -3.78 3.85 -12.17
N ALA A 205 -4.55 4.26 -13.19
CA ALA A 205 -4.11 4.21 -14.59
C ALA A 205 -2.95 5.17 -14.90
N LEU A 206 -2.79 6.25 -14.15
CA LEU A 206 -1.71 7.22 -14.36
C LEU A 206 -0.38 6.77 -13.73
N TRP A 207 -0.44 6.15 -12.57
CA TRP A 207 0.75 5.93 -11.74
C TRP A 207 1.16 4.48 -11.54
N ALA A 208 0.20 3.52 -11.57
CA ALA A 208 0.52 2.12 -11.32
C ALA A 208 1.18 1.47 -12.54
N ASP A 209 2.15 0.58 -12.32
CA ASP A 209 2.71 -0.28 -13.37
C ASP A 209 1.74 -1.39 -13.75
N ARG A 210 1.00 -1.86 -12.75
CA ARG A 210 0.03 -2.93 -12.90
C ARG A 210 -1.19 -2.67 -12.03
N ILE A 211 -2.34 -3.01 -12.57
CA ILE A 211 -3.64 -2.87 -11.90
C ILE A 211 -4.23 -4.26 -11.69
N LEU A 212 -4.73 -4.51 -10.48
CA LEU A 212 -5.50 -5.69 -10.13
C LEU A 212 -6.94 -5.27 -9.84
N LEU A 213 -7.90 -5.75 -10.62
CA LEU A 213 -9.32 -5.49 -10.41
C LEU A 213 -9.93 -6.60 -9.56
N LEU A 214 -10.32 -6.26 -8.34
CA LEU A 214 -11.01 -7.16 -7.44
C LEU A 214 -12.52 -6.93 -7.52
N HIS A 215 -13.28 -8.01 -7.72
CA HIS A 215 -14.74 -7.98 -7.69
C HIS A 215 -15.27 -9.22 -6.96
N SER A 216 -16.14 -9.02 -5.96
CA SER A 216 -16.76 -10.11 -5.20
C SER A 216 -15.75 -11.15 -4.68
N GLY A 217 -14.63 -10.68 -4.15
CA GLY A 217 -13.57 -11.51 -3.57
C GLY A 217 -12.70 -12.27 -4.57
N ARG A 218 -12.77 -11.95 -5.88
CA ARG A 218 -11.96 -12.57 -6.94
C ARG A 218 -11.21 -11.51 -7.74
N ILE A 219 -10.01 -11.81 -8.21
CA ILE A 219 -9.34 -11.00 -9.23
C ILE A 219 -10.00 -11.32 -10.56
N VAL A 220 -10.72 -10.34 -11.11
CA VAL A 220 -11.45 -10.50 -12.39
C VAL A 220 -10.66 -9.99 -13.59
N SER A 221 -9.66 -9.16 -13.35
CA SER A 221 -8.75 -8.68 -14.39
C SER A 221 -7.43 -8.23 -13.75
N GLN A 222 -6.33 -8.40 -14.50
CA GLN A 222 -5.02 -7.86 -14.14
C GLN A 222 -4.23 -7.54 -15.41
N GLY A 223 -3.44 -6.47 -15.37
CA GLY A 223 -2.60 -6.09 -16.51
C GLY A 223 -1.88 -4.76 -16.30
N ALA A 224 -1.01 -4.41 -17.24
CA ALA A 224 -0.40 -3.08 -17.32
C ALA A 224 -1.45 -2.02 -17.67
N GLN A 225 -1.14 -0.76 -17.41
CA GLN A 225 -2.03 0.41 -17.50
C GLN A 225 -3.00 0.47 -18.71
N VAL A 226 -2.61 -0.06 -19.85
CA VAL A 226 -3.35 0.13 -21.13
C VAL A 226 -4.41 -0.94 -21.39
N THR A 227 -4.35 -2.08 -20.71
CA THR A 227 -5.13 -3.28 -21.10
C THR A 227 -6.42 -3.48 -20.30
N LEU A 228 -6.67 -2.69 -19.25
CA LEU A 228 -7.66 -3.01 -18.21
C LEU A 228 -8.99 -2.28 -18.29
N VAL A 229 -9.25 -1.50 -19.34
CA VAL A 229 -10.59 -0.91 -19.56
C VAL A 229 -11.29 -1.66 -20.70
N PRO A 230 -11.93 -2.80 -20.43
CA PRO A 230 -12.95 -3.28 -21.34
C PRO A 230 -14.13 -2.30 -21.22
N ASP A 231 -14.51 -1.68 -22.31
CA ASP A 231 -15.62 -0.70 -22.44
C ASP A 231 -16.96 -1.14 -21.82
N ASN A 232 -17.08 -2.37 -21.33
CA ASN A 232 -18.34 -2.96 -20.93
C ASN A 232 -18.41 -3.58 -19.50
N ALA A 233 -17.33 -3.70 -18.76
CA ALA A 233 -17.38 -4.41 -17.46
C ALA A 233 -17.79 -3.50 -16.28
N LEU A 234 -17.46 -2.21 -16.34
CA LEU A 234 -17.80 -1.22 -15.29
C LEU A 234 -19.11 -0.48 -15.58
N ALA A 235 -19.47 -0.27 -16.85
CA ALA A 235 -20.64 0.51 -17.25
C ALA A 235 -21.99 -0.19 -16.95
N ARG A 236 -22.01 -1.51 -16.81
CA ARG A 236 -23.28 -2.25 -16.61
C ARG A 236 -23.80 -2.28 -15.16
N ARG A 237 -23.07 -1.75 -14.17
CA ARG A 237 -23.50 -1.82 -12.75
C ARG A 237 -23.42 -0.52 -11.95
N SER A 238 -22.97 0.58 -12.51
CA SER A 238 -22.90 1.88 -11.78
C SER A 238 -23.65 3.03 -12.43
N GLY A 239 -24.41 2.83 -13.49
CA GLY A 239 -25.32 3.86 -14.04
C GLY A 239 -24.71 5.21 -14.41
N ALA A 240 -23.39 5.33 -14.45
CA ALA A 240 -22.70 6.57 -14.81
C ALA A 240 -21.57 6.28 -15.79
N ALA A 241 -21.76 6.68 -17.02
CA ALA A 241 -20.76 6.62 -18.07
C ALA A 241 -19.71 7.72 -17.86
N SER A 242 -18.52 7.36 -17.40
CA SER A 242 -17.35 8.24 -17.52
C SER A 242 -16.49 7.77 -18.70
N ARG A 243 -16.60 8.47 -19.80
CA ARG A 243 -15.69 8.33 -20.95
C ARG A 243 -14.34 8.94 -20.58
N VAL A 244 -13.31 8.15 -20.49
CA VAL A 244 -11.93 8.62 -20.45
C VAL A 244 -11.58 9.18 -21.83
N ARG A 245 -11.54 10.51 -21.98
CA ARG A 245 -10.98 11.16 -23.17
C ARG A 245 -9.45 11.20 -23.04
N ARG A 246 -8.78 10.69 -24.05
CA ARG A 246 -7.36 10.96 -24.28
C ARG A 246 -7.22 12.42 -24.70
N THR A 247 -6.39 13.19 -24.00
CA THR A 247 -5.89 14.47 -24.51
C THR A 247 -4.48 14.22 -25.02
N PRO A 248 -4.15 14.52 -26.28
CA PRO A 248 -2.76 14.49 -26.75
C PRO A 248 -2.01 15.70 -26.19
N VAL A 249 -0.78 15.46 -25.78
CA VAL A 249 0.24 16.51 -25.57
C VAL A 249 1.10 16.55 -26.80
#